data_92b9274d2310c8948495e5ff06bc1cc9
#
_entry.id   92b9274d2310c8948495e5ff06bc1cc9
#
_cell.length_a   1.000
_cell.length_b   1.000
_cell.length_c   1.000
_cell.angle_alpha   90.00
_cell.angle_beta   90.00
_cell.angle_gamma   90.00
#
_symmetry.space_group_name_H-M   'P 1'
#
loop_
_entity.id
_entity.type
_entity.pdbx_description
1 polymer ?
#
loop_
_entity_poly.entity_id
_entity_poly.type
_entity_poly.pdbx_seq_one_letter_code
_entity_poly.pdbx_strand_id
1 'polypeptide(L)'
;MPNTHQILVVEDDRETRDLIARYLEGRGFRVATAKNGAEMFERLENGAFSLLLLDLMLPGEDGLSLCRRLRAGKSTIPIIMLTALGEEADRVVGLESGADDYLPKPFSPRELVARINAVLRRSEIASKSEPVDRLAFAGFVLEPGRRILYDPDGREVDLTAGEYDLLVTLAQRPRRVLSRDQLLDLTKGRAATPFDRSIDVQVSRLRRKLRRAPEMPEIIKTVRFGGYVFAAEVLPC
;
A
#
# COMPACT_ATOMS: atom_id res chain seq x y z
N MET A 1 8.11 -16.94 17.26
CA MET A 1 9.13 -15.87 17.25
C MET A 1 8.41 -14.58 17.61
N PRO A 2 8.92 -13.72 18.52
CA PRO A 2 8.30 -12.43 18.76
C PRO A 2 8.31 -11.65 17.44
N ASN A 3 7.17 -11.04 17.13
CA ASN A 3 7.03 -10.21 15.95
C ASN A 3 7.90 -8.96 16.15
N THR A 4 8.87 -8.72 15.26
CA THR A 4 9.81 -7.60 15.38
C THR A 4 9.24 -6.29 14.81
N HIS A 5 8.04 -6.32 14.22
CA HIS A 5 7.43 -5.16 13.59
C HIS A 5 6.96 -4.13 14.61
N GLN A 6 7.34 -2.89 14.37
CA GLN A 6 6.88 -1.73 15.13
C GLN A 6 5.79 -1.00 14.35
N ILE A 7 4.64 -0.82 14.97
CA ILE A 7 3.46 -0.16 14.38
C ILE A 7 3.27 1.18 15.08
N LEU A 8 3.08 2.24 14.29
CA LEU A 8 2.65 3.54 14.81
C LEU A 8 1.14 3.68 14.65
N VAL A 9 0.43 3.91 15.75
CA VAL A 9 -1.02 4.13 15.78
C VAL A 9 -1.29 5.62 16.01
N VAL A 10 -1.95 6.25 15.05
CA VAL A 10 -2.33 7.67 15.12
C VAL A 10 -3.85 7.76 15.18
N GLU A 11 -4.36 8.14 16.35
CA GLU A 11 -5.77 8.20 16.70
C GLU A 11 -5.93 9.24 17.80
N ASP A 12 -6.85 10.19 17.69
CA ASP A 12 -7.04 11.24 18.67
C ASP A 12 -7.83 10.76 19.91
N ASP A 13 -8.82 9.89 19.70
CA ASP A 13 -9.56 9.29 20.81
C ASP A 13 -8.67 8.37 21.64
N ARG A 14 -8.51 8.73 22.90
CA ARG A 14 -7.60 8.01 23.80
C ARG A 14 -8.03 6.58 24.06
N GLU A 15 -9.33 6.33 24.21
CA GLU A 15 -9.82 4.97 24.54
C GLU A 15 -9.63 4.05 23.36
N THR A 16 -9.97 4.49 22.16
CA THR A 16 -9.76 3.76 20.90
C THR A 16 -8.28 3.49 20.66
N ARG A 17 -7.44 4.51 20.81
CA ARG A 17 -5.99 4.39 20.67
C ARG A 17 -5.39 3.37 21.62
N ASP A 18 -5.74 3.44 22.92
CA ASP A 18 -5.24 2.53 23.95
C ASP A 18 -5.77 1.10 23.74
N LEU A 19 -7.00 0.94 23.24
CA LEU A 19 -7.58 -0.37 22.90
C LEU A 19 -6.85 -1.02 21.73
N ILE A 20 -6.63 -0.26 20.66
CA ILE A 20 -5.87 -0.75 19.49
C ILE A 20 -4.46 -1.16 19.92
N ALA A 21 -3.76 -0.30 20.66
CA ALA A 21 -2.40 -0.55 21.11
C ALA A 21 -2.30 -1.85 21.92
N ARG A 22 -3.10 -1.97 22.98
CA ARG A 22 -3.13 -3.19 23.82
C ARG A 22 -3.46 -4.45 23.04
N TYR A 23 -4.40 -4.37 22.10
CA TYR A 23 -4.75 -5.53 21.29
C TYR A 23 -3.60 -5.98 20.40
N LEU A 24 -2.90 -5.05 19.76
CA LEU A 24 -1.76 -5.33 18.90
C LEU A 24 -0.55 -5.85 19.70
N GLU A 25 -0.27 -5.27 20.87
CA GLU A 25 0.76 -5.75 21.78
C GLU A 25 0.48 -7.19 22.23
N GLY A 26 -0.77 -7.51 22.56
CA GLY A 26 -1.21 -8.88 22.86
C GLY A 26 -1.05 -9.86 21.69
N ARG A 27 -0.81 -9.37 20.47
CA ARG A 27 -0.49 -10.17 19.27
C ARG A 27 1.00 -10.18 18.95
N GLY A 28 1.82 -9.57 19.80
CA GLY A 28 3.28 -9.60 19.71
C GLY A 28 3.89 -8.46 18.87
N PHE A 29 3.10 -7.48 18.45
CA PHE A 29 3.63 -6.28 17.81
C PHE A 29 4.23 -5.31 18.84
N ARG A 30 5.23 -4.54 18.43
CA ARG A 30 5.63 -3.35 19.18
C ARG A 30 4.74 -2.19 18.72
N VAL A 31 4.22 -1.41 19.66
CA VAL A 31 3.32 -0.31 19.33
C VAL A 31 3.83 0.99 19.92
N ALA A 32 3.86 2.01 19.08
CA ALA A 32 3.96 3.40 19.52
C ALA A 32 2.65 4.11 19.14
N THR A 33 2.30 5.13 19.89
CA THR A 33 1.06 5.88 19.68
C THR A 33 1.34 7.36 19.48
N ALA A 34 0.46 8.03 18.74
CA ALA A 34 0.41 9.47 18.57
C ALA A 34 -1.05 9.92 18.55
N LYS A 35 -1.34 11.11 19.07
CA LYS A 35 -2.72 11.63 19.12
C LYS A 35 -3.04 12.62 17.99
N ASN A 36 -2.04 13.02 17.20
CA ASN A 36 -2.18 13.97 16.10
C ASN A 36 -1.00 13.87 15.13
N GLY A 37 -1.05 14.64 14.04
CA GLY A 37 -0.01 14.66 13.02
C GLY A 37 1.34 15.14 13.51
N ALA A 38 1.40 16.09 14.46
CA ALA A 38 2.67 16.60 14.99
C ALA A 38 3.43 15.50 15.74
N GLU A 39 2.76 14.80 16.66
CA GLU A 39 3.34 13.67 17.38
C GLU A 39 3.68 12.51 16.42
N MET A 40 2.87 12.29 15.38
CA MET A 40 3.17 11.29 14.35
C MET A 40 4.52 11.57 13.69
N PHE A 41 4.75 12.79 13.22
CA PHE A 41 6.03 13.14 12.58
C PHE A 41 7.20 13.06 13.53
N GLU A 42 7.06 13.54 14.77
CA GLU A 42 8.08 13.40 15.80
C GLU A 42 8.47 11.93 16.04
N ARG A 43 7.47 11.03 16.10
CA ARG A 43 7.71 9.58 16.25
C ARG A 43 8.42 9.00 15.03
N LEU A 44 8.02 9.40 13.82
CA LEU A 44 8.62 8.90 12.57
C LEU A 44 10.07 9.36 12.40
N GLU A 45 10.44 10.54 12.89
CA GLU A 45 11.82 11.04 12.90
C GLU A 45 12.71 10.27 13.88
N ASN A 46 12.16 9.83 15.01
CA ASN A 46 12.91 9.21 16.10
C ASN A 46 12.81 7.67 16.14
N GLY A 47 12.08 7.05 15.21
CA GLY A 47 11.86 5.60 15.23
C GLY A 47 11.71 4.99 13.84
N ALA A 48 12.04 3.71 13.75
CA ALA A 48 11.80 2.91 12.53
C ALA A 48 10.49 2.14 12.67
N PHE A 49 9.51 2.49 11.87
CA PHE A 49 8.20 1.83 11.87
C PHE A 49 8.00 1.00 10.61
N SER A 50 7.41 -0.18 10.80
CA SER A 50 7.08 -1.09 9.71
C SER A 50 5.72 -0.79 9.08
N LEU A 51 4.83 -0.09 9.81
CA LEU A 51 3.48 0.23 9.35
C LEU A 51 2.91 1.38 10.19
N LEU A 52 2.10 2.22 9.53
CA LEU A 52 1.33 3.30 10.12
C LEU A 52 -0.16 2.96 10.06
N LEU A 53 -0.84 2.95 11.21
CA LEU A 53 -2.29 3.03 11.31
C LEU A 53 -2.67 4.48 11.51
N LEU A 54 -3.43 5.06 10.60
CA LEU A 54 -3.72 6.48 10.59
C LEU A 54 -5.23 6.72 10.55
N ASP A 55 -5.76 7.35 11.59
CA ASP A 55 -7.16 7.79 11.53
C ASP A 55 -7.34 8.90 10.50
N LEU A 56 -8.45 8.81 9.79
CA LEU A 56 -8.87 9.81 8.82
C LEU A 56 -9.27 11.11 9.52
N MET A 57 -10.01 11.00 10.62
CA MET A 57 -10.65 12.10 11.31
C MET A 57 -9.81 12.58 12.50
N LEU A 58 -8.69 13.23 12.22
CA LEU A 58 -7.86 13.82 13.27
C LEU A 58 -8.15 15.32 13.44
N PRO A 59 -8.08 15.86 14.65
CA PRO A 59 -8.26 17.28 14.87
C PRO A 59 -7.08 18.09 14.31
N GLY A 60 -7.41 19.16 13.62
CA GLY A 60 -6.46 20.11 13.03
C GLY A 60 -6.06 19.74 11.61
N GLU A 61 -5.25 18.72 11.39
CA GLU A 61 -4.87 18.23 10.06
C GLU A 61 -5.42 16.83 9.85
N ASP A 62 -6.26 16.63 8.81
CA ASP A 62 -6.88 15.35 8.52
C ASP A 62 -5.85 14.28 8.07
N GLY A 63 -6.20 13.00 8.28
CA GLY A 63 -5.33 11.89 7.94
C GLY A 63 -4.95 11.81 6.46
N LEU A 64 -5.80 12.30 5.54
CA LEU A 64 -5.49 12.35 4.10
C LEU A 64 -4.37 13.35 3.82
N SER A 65 -4.43 14.52 4.44
CA SER A 65 -3.40 15.55 4.31
C SER A 65 -2.07 15.07 4.88
N LEU A 66 -2.09 14.40 6.04
CA LEU A 66 -0.91 13.77 6.64
C LEU A 66 -0.31 12.70 5.71
N CYS A 67 -1.15 11.85 5.13
CA CYS A 67 -0.71 10.82 4.17
C CYS A 67 -0.05 11.45 2.94
N ARG A 68 -0.67 12.48 2.34
CA ARG A 68 -0.09 13.21 1.20
C ARG A 68 1.26 13.82 1.55
N ARG A 69 1.39 14.43 2.73
CA ARG A 69 2.66 15.00 3.23
C ARG A 69 3.75 13.96 3.35
N LEU A 70 3.44 12.79 3.92
CA LEU A 70 4.37 11.66 3.99
C LEU A 70 4.84 11.22 2.60
N ARG A 71 3.91 11.10 1.65
CA ARG A 71 4.24 10.69 0.27
C ARG A 71 5.00 11.77 -0.50
N ALA A 72 4.72 13.05 -0.27
CA ALA A 72 5.50 14.16 -0.80
C ALA A 72 6.95 14.17 -0.28
N GLY A 73 7.15 13.75 0.98
CA GLY A 73 8.46 13.51 1.60
C GLY A 73 9.12 12.19 1.17
N LYS A 74 8.58 11.50 0.14
CA LYS A 74 9.07 10.21 -0.39
C LYS A 74 9.03 9.05 0.61
N SER A 75 8.28 9.15 1.68
CA SER A 75 8.08 8.03 2.60
C SER A 75 7.32 6.90 1.92
N THR A 76 7.89 5.71 1.95
CA THR A 76 7.29 4.47 1.43
C THR A 76 6.66 3.62 2.52
N ILE A 77 6.64 4.11 3.78
CA ILE A 77 6.04 3.39 4.89
C ILE A 77 4.61 2.94 4.54
N PRO A 78 4.26 1.67 4.76
CA PRO A 78 2.90 1.20 4.54
C PRO A 78 1.90 1.91 5.46
N ILE A 79 0.78 2.38 4.90
CA ILE A 79 -0.27 3.11 5.62
C ILE A 79 -1.60 2.39 5.47
N ILE A 80 -2.20 2.02 6.59
CA ILE A 80 -3.60 1.60 6.67
C ILE A 80 -4.40 2.76 7.28
N MET A 81 -5.35 3.29 6.51
CA MET A 81 -6.24 4.34 6.99
C MET A 81 -7.41 3.73 7.78
N LEU A 82 -7.69 4.27 8.96
CA LEU A 82 -8.90 4.00 9.70
C LEU A 82 -9.94 5.06 9.34
N THR A 83 -11.13 4.67 8.90
CA THR A 83 -12.12 5.61 8.37
C THR A 83 -13.51 5.37 8.97
N ALA A 84 -14.24 6.42 9.26
CA ALA A 84 -15.66 6.30 9.63
C ALA A 84 -16.48 5.77 8.44
N LEU A 85 -17.46 4.93 8.70
CA LEU A 85 -18.38 4.41 7.69
C LEU A 85 -19.22 5.59 7.14
N GLY A 86 -19.10 5.87 5.85
CA GLY A 86 -20.07 6.80 5.28
C GLY A 86 -19.99 7.05 3.80
N GLU A 87 -18.87 7.34 3.21
CA GLU A 87 -18.87 7.73 1.80
C GLU A 87 -17.87 6.96 0.94
N GLU A 88 -18.39 6.39 -0.14
CA GLU A 88 -17.57 5.78 -1.21
C GLU A 88 -16.55 6.80 -1.76
N ALA A 89 -16.90 8.08 -1.73
CA ALA A 89 -16.05 9.19 -2.08
C ALA A 89 -14.80 9.28 -1.17
N ASP A 90 -14.94 9.13 0.15
CA ASP A 90 -13.83 9.19 1.09
C ASP A 90 -12.81 8.06 0.88
N ARG A 91 -13.29 6.88 0.47
CA ARG A 91 -12.43 5.74 0.13
C ARG A 91 -11.61 5.99 -1.13
N VAL A 92 -12.20 6.59 -2.16
CA VAL A 92 -11.51 6.93 -3.41
C VAL A 92 -10.49 8.04 -3.17
N VAL A 93 -10.90 9.12 -2.50
CA VAL A 93 -10.03 10.26 -2.17
C VAL A 93 -8.87 9.81 -1.27
N GLY A 94 -9.15 8.94 -0.34
CA GLY A 94 -8.13 8.41 0.54
C GLY A 94 -7.12 7.53 -0.18
N LEU A 95 -7.56 6.63 -1.03
CA LEU A 95 -6.66 5.84 -1.87
C LEU A 95 -5.87 6.74 -2.82
N GLU A 96 -6.43 7.81 -3.34
CA GLU A 96 -5.71 8.83 -4.11
C GLU A 96 -4.65 9.56 -3.30
N SER A 97 -4.73 9.60 -1.98
CA SER A 97 -3.74 10.26 -1.12
C SER A 97 -2.46 9.45 -0.84
N GLY A 98 -2.40 8.15 -1.21
CA GLY A 98 -1.18 7.33 -1.03
C GLY A 98 -1.28 6.21 0.00
N ALA A 99 -2.44 5.99 0.61
CA ALA A 99 -2.64 4.85 1.51
C ALA A 99 -2.59 3.50 0.78
N ASP A 100 -2.13 2.47 1.49
CA ASP A 100 -1.97 1.12 0.95
C ASP A 100 -3.21 0.25 1.21
N ASP A 101 -3.94 0.50 2.31
CA ASP A 101 -5.21 -0.15 2.61
C ASP A 101 -6.13 0.76 3.45
N TYR A 102 -7.41 0.38 3.55
CA TYR A 102 -8.47 1.06 4.30
C TYR A 102 -9.21 0.09 5.19
N LEU A 103 -9.49 0.52 6.41
CA LEU A 103 -10.27 -0.23 7.38
C LEU A 103 -11.41 0.64 7.91
N PRO A 104 -12.66 0.39 7.49
CA PRO A 104 -13.81 1.13 7.99
C PRO A 104 -14.07 0.87 9.47
N LYS A 105 -14.36 1.92 10.24
CA LYS A 105 -14.90 1.84 11.60
C LYS A 105 -16.44 1.65 11.54
N PRO A 106 -17.03 0.77 12.37
CA PRO A 106 -16.39 -0.12 13.33
C PRO A 106 -15.77 -1.35 12.65
N PHE A 107 -14.59 -1.76 13.09
CA PHE A 107 -13.89 -2.93 12.58
C PHE A 107 -13.69 -3.98 13.68
N SER A 108 -13.58 -5.24 13.28
CA SER A 108 -13.20 -6.27 14.23
C SER A 108 -11.68 -6.23 14.47
N PRO A 109 -11.23 -6.43 15.73
CA PRO A 109 -9.80 -6.51 16.01
C PRO A 109 -9.08 -7.61 15.23
N ARG A 110 -9.79 -8.69 14.87
CA ARG A 110 -9.25 -9.76 14.01
C ARG A 110 -9.00 -9.28 12.58
N GLU A 111 -9.89 -8.46 12.04
CA GLU A 111 -9.74 -7.88 10.71
C GLU A 111 -8.55 -6.93 10.65
N LEU A 112 -8.40 -6.07 11.67
CA LEU A 112 -7.24 -5.18 11.78
C LEU A 112 -5.92 -5.96 11.71
N VAL A 113 -5.77 -7.01 12.53
CA VAL A 113 -4.55 -7.84 12.52
C VAL A 113 -4.36 -8.57 11.20
N ALA A 114 -5.41 -9.07 10.57
CA ALA A 114 -5.32 -9.72 9.27
C ALA A 114 -4.80 -8.76 8.19
N ARG A 115 -5.27 -7.50 8.17
CA ARG A 115 -4.80 -6.46 7.26
C ARG A 115 -3.35 -6.06 7.53
N ILE A 116 -2.98 -5.84 8.79
CA ILE A 116 -1.60 -5.55 9.20
C ILE A 116 -0.67 -6.66 8.70
N ASN A 117 -0.98 -7.92 8.99
CA ASN A 117 -0.17 -9.06 8.56
C ASN A 117 -0.08 -9.17 7.04
N ALA A 118 -1.17 -8.89 6.32
CA ALA A 118 -1.18 -8.89 4.86
C ALA A 118 -0.24 -7.82 4.28
N VAL A 119 -0.22 -6.63 4.87
CA VAL A 119 0.67 -5.53 4.45
C VAL A 119 2.13 -5.83 4.81
N LEU A 120 2.41 -6.28 6.04
CA LEU A 120 3.76 -6.58 6.52
C LEU A 120 4.40 -7.77 5.80
N ARG A 121 3.65 -8.86 5.57
CA ARG A 121 4.16 -10.03 4.82
C ARG A 121 4.71 -9.66 3.45
N ARG A 122 4.10 -8.68 2.80
CA ARG A 122 4.56 -8.18 1.50
C ARG A 122 5.92 -7.52 1.59
N SER A 123 6.17 -6.75 2.65
CA SER A 123 7.48 -6.13 2.88
C SER A 123 8.56 -7.16 3.25
N GLU A 124 8.20 -8.27 3.92
CA GLU A 124 9.15 -9.33 4.31
C GLU A 124 9.52 -10.30 3.19
N ILE A 125 8.56 -10.66 2.31
CA ILE A 125 8.85 -11.54 1.16
C ILE A 125 9.93 -10.91 0.28
N ALA A 126 9.98 -9.59 0.24
CA ALA A 126 11.01 -8.84 -0.48
C ALA A 126 12.41 -8.94 0.15
N SER A 127 12.51 -9.17 1.46
CA SER A 127 13.82 -9.20 2.14
C SER A 127 14.47 -10.59 2.19
N LYS A 128 13.74 -11.65 1.84
CA LYS A 128 14.18 -13.05 1.98
C LYS A 128 14.33 -13.81 0.67
N SER A 129 14.01 -13.21 -0.47
CA SER A 129 14.21 -13.89 -1.76
C SER A 129 15.67 -13.81 -2.20
N GLU A 130 16.26 -14.98 -2.46
CA GLU A 130 17.46 -15.20 -3.27
C GLU A 130 17.42 -14.36 -4.56
N PRO A 131 18.53 -14.13 -5.29
CA PRO A 131 18.58 -13.25 -6.45
C PRO A 131 17.52 -13.67 -7.46
N VAL A 132 16.35 -13.05 -7.34
CA VAL A 132 15.24 -13.27 -8.24
C VAL A 132 15.52 -12.45 -9.49
N ASP A 133 15.42 -13.11 -10.62
CA ASP A 133 15.55 -12.55 -11.94
C ASP A 133 14.96 -11.15 -12.04
N ARG A 134 15.80 -10.22 -12.45
CA ARG A 134 15.33 -8.87 -12.81
C ARG A 134 14.32 -9.03 -13.95
N LEU A 135 13.26 -8.26 -13.91
CA LEU A 135 12.25 -8.26 -14.95
C LEU A 135 12.34 -6.95 -15.73
N ALA A 136 12.62 -7.05 -17.01
CA ALA A 136 12.63 -5.90 -17.92
C ALA A 136 11.32 -5.82 -18.70
N PHE A 137 10.74 -4.63 -18.79
CA PHE A 137 9.57 -4.35 -19.62
C PHE A 137 9.52 -2.89 -20.06
N ALA A 138 9.23 -2.60 -21.29
CA ALA A 138 9.10 -1.24 -21.84
C ALA A 138 10.24 -0.29 -21.40
N GLY A 139 11.46 -0.79 -21.25
CA GLY A 139 12.64 -0.05 -20.79
C GLY A 139 12.76 0.10 -19.27
N PHE A 140 11.77 -0.29 -18.48
CA PHE A 140 11.86 -0.36 -17.03
C PHE A 140 12.56 -1.66 -16.59
N VAL A 141 13.23 -1.60 -15.43
CA VAL A 141 13.83 -2.77 -14.78
C VAL A 141 13.26 -2.90 -13.37
N LEU A 142 12.60 -4.01 -13.11
CA LEU A 142 12.02 -4.35 -11.82
C LEU A 142 12.94 -5.35 -11.12
N GLU A 143 13.37 -5.03 -9.90
CA GLU A 143 14.13 -5.91 -9.01
C GLU A 143 13.22 -6.42 -7.87
N PRO A 144 12.55 -7.58 -8.02
CA PRO A 144 11.60 -8.06 -7.02
C PRO A 144 12.22 -8.28 -5.64
N GLY A 145 13.42 -8.81 -5.56
CA GLY A 145 14.11 -9.05 -4.29
C GLY A 145 14.48 -7.78 -3.50
N ARG A 146 14.64 -6.65 -4.17
CA ARG A 146 14.95 -5.35 -3.53
C ARG A 146 13.75 -4.41 -3.45
N ARG A 147 12.63 -4.76 -4.04
CA ARG A 147 11.43 -3.92 -4.20
C ARG A 147 11.71 -2.59 -4.91
N ILE A 148 12.57 -2.59 -5.90
CA ILE A 148 12.96 -1.40 -6.64
C ILE A 148 12.48 -1.52 -8.09
N LEU A 149 11.96 -0.42 -8.63
CA LEU A 149 11.70 -0.23 -10.04
C LEU A 149 12.63 0.87 -10.55
N TYR A 150 13.37 0.58 -11.59
CA TYR A 150 14.16 1.58 -12.31
C TYR A 150 13.44 1.98 -13.60
N ASP A 151 13.47 3.27 -13.90
CA ASP A 151 13.01 3.79 -15.17
C ASP A 151 14.05 3.54 -16.28
N PRO A 152 13.72 3.80 -17.56
CA PRO A 152 14.69 3.65 -18.67
C PRO A 152 15.94 4.53 -18.58
N ASP A 153 15.94 5.58 -17.75
CA ASP A 153 17.13 6.40 -17.47
C ASP A 153 17.95 5.86 -16.28
N GLY A 154 17.58 4.71 -15.71
CA GLY A 154 18.22 4.11 -14.55
C GLY A 154 17.91 4.78 -13.22
N ARG A 155 16.89 5.65 -13.17
CA ARG A 155 16.46 6.31 -11.93
C ARG A 155 15.41 5.46 -11.21
N GLU A 156 15.50 5.44 -9.89
CA GLU A 156 14.50 4.77 -9.07
C GLU A 156 13.14 5.46 -9.15
N VAL A 157 12.09 4.67 -9.35
CA VAL A 157 10.70 5.12 -9.36
C VAL A 157 10.10 4.86 -7.99
N ASP A 158 9.74 5.94 -7.28
CA ASP A 158 9.11 5.84 -5.97
C ASP A 158 7.72 5.18 -6.07
N LEU A 159 7.58 3.96 -5.55
CA LEU A 159 6.32 3.23 -5.47
C LEU A 159 5.91 3.02 -4.01
N THR A 160 4.62 3.17 -3.70
CA THR A 160 4.09 2.70 -2.42
C THR A 160 4.10 1.16 -2.38
N ALA A 161 3.98 0.58 -1.18
CA ALA A 161 3.95 -0.88 -1.05
C ALA A 161 2.84 -1.52 -1.89
N GLY A 162 1.64 -0.92 -1.90
CA GLY A 162 0.52 -1.44 -2.68
C GLY A 162 0.69 -1.30 -4.20
N GLU A 163 1.27 -0.18 -4.66
CA GLU A 163 1.59 0.02 -6.09
C GLU A 163 2.64 -0.98 -6.56
N TYR A 164 3.65 -1.21 -5.72
CA TYR A 164 4.70 -2.17 -6.01
C TYR A 164 4.15 -3.61 -6.13
N ASP A 165 3.36 -4.04 -5.15
CA ASP A 165 2.75 -5.39 -5.13
C ASP A 165 1.85 -5.61 -6.34
N LEU A 166 1.09 -4.60 -6.73
CA LEU A 166 0.27 -4.64 -7.93
C LEU A 166 1.11 -4.76 -9.19
N LEU A 167 2.20 -4.00 -9.29
CA LEU A 167 3.14 -4.07 -10.43
C LEU A 167 3.74 -5.46 -10.56
N VAL A 168 4.29 -6.01 -9.47
CA VAL A 168 4.90 -7.37 -9.46
C VAL A 168 3.86 -8.41 -9.85
N THR A 169 2.65 -8.34 -9.26
CA THR A 169 1.58 -9.29 -9.55
C THR A 169 1.21 -9.31 -11.03
N LEU A 170 1.14 -8.14 -11.65
CA LEU A 170 0.83 -7.99 -13.07
C LEU A 170 2.01 -8.41 -13.97
N ALA A 171 3.24 -7.98 -13.63
CA ALA A 171 4.45 -8.28 -14.41
C ALA A 171 4.81 -9.77 -14.41
N GLN A 172 4.53 -10.48 -13.33
CA GLN A 172 4.71 -11.93 -13.26
C GLN A 172 3.65 -12.73 -14.06
N ARG A 173 2.60 -12.06 -14.53
CA ARG A 173 1.49 -12.68 -15.30
C ARG A 173 1.19 -11.87 -16.56
N PRO A 174 2.20 -11.64 -17.43
CA PRO A 174 2.03 -10.80 -18.61
C PRO A 174 0.97 -11.40 -19.54
N ARG A 175 0.24 -10.53 -20.22
CA ARG A 175 -0.82 -10.88 -21.19
C ARG A 175 -2.01 -11.65 -20.60
N ARG A 176 -2.03 -11.90 -19.28
CA ARG A 176 -3.16 -12.52 -18.60
C ARG A 176 -4.08 -11.43 -18.04
N VAL A 177 -5.37 -11.55 -18.34
CA VAL A 177 -6.40 -10.69 -17.73
C VAL A 177 -6.64 -11.16 -16.29
N LEU A 178 -6.51 -10.24 -15.33
CA LEU A 178 -6.80 -10.47 -13.92
C LEU A 178 -7.98 -9.61 -13.52
N SER A 179 -9.00 -10.23 -12.93
CA SER A 179 -10.14 -9.50 -12.39
C SER A 179 -9.74 -8.66 -11.17
N ARG A 180 -10.58 -7.69 -10.79
CA ARG A 180 -10.36 -6.89 -9.59
C ARG A 180 -10.24 -7.75 -8.35
N ASP A 181 -11.10 -8.75 -8.24
CA ASP A 181 -11.11 -9.69 -7.11
C ASP A 181 -9.83 -10.52 -7.07
N GLN A 182 -9.39 -11.04 -8.22
CA GLN A 182 -8.12 -11.76 -8.32
C GLN A 182 -6.93 -10.88 -7.96
N LEU A 183 -6.93 -9.61 -8.37
CA LEU A 183 -5.88 -8.66 -8.01
C LEU A 183 -5.89 -8.34 -6.52
N LEU A 184 -7.06 -8.16 -5.91
CA LEU A 184 -7.20 -7.98 -4.46
C LEU A 184 -6.71 -9.19 -3.68
N ASP A 185 -7.10 -10.39 -4.10
CA ASP A 185 -6.67 -11.64 -3.47
C ASP A 185 -5.15 -11.82 -3.57
N LEU A 186 -4.59 -11.63 -4.76
CA LEU A 186 -3.15 -11.79 -5.02
C LEU A 186 -2.30 -10.69 -4.36
N THR A 187 -2.80 -9.46 -4.27
CA THR A 187 -2.04 -8.34 -3.70
C THR A 187 -2.34 -8.12 -2.21
N LYS A 188 -3.55 -8.35 -1.74
CA LYS A 188 -3.96 -8.06 -0.36
C LYS A 188 -4.26 -9.30 0.47
N GLY A 189 -4.27 -10.50 -0.14
CA GLY A 189 -4.52 -11.77 0.54
C GLY A 189 -5.88 -11.83 1.23
N ARG A 190 -6.88 -11.12 0.68
CA ARG A 190 -8.23 -11.06 1.20
C ARG A 190 -9.25 -11.10 0.08
N ALA A 191 -10.42 -11.67 0.35
CA ALA A 191 -11.55 -11.60 -0.56
C ALA A 191 -11.99 -10.15 -0.79
N ALA A 192 -12.40 -9.85 -2.01
CA ALA A 192 -12.99 -8.57 -2.36
C ALA A 192 -14.23 -8.31 -1.52
N THR A 193 -14.32 -7.11 -0.94
CA THR A 193 -15.60 -6.62 -0.42
C THR A 193 -16.38 -5.96 -1.56
N PRO A 194 -17.72 -6.03 -1.58
CA PRO A 194 -18.50 -5.30 -2.57
C PRO A 194 -18.05 -3.84 -2.63
N PHE A 195 -17.83 -3.32 -3.86
CA PHE A 195 -17.39 -1.95 -4.12
C PHE A 195 -15.96 -1.58 -3.69
N ASP A 196 -15.04 -2.55 -3.51
CA ASP A 196 -13.63 -2.23 -3.27
C ASP A 196 -12.95 -1.71 -4.56
N ARG A 197 -12.82 -0.40 -4.66
CA ARG A 197 -12.15 0.28 -5.80
C ARG A 197 -10.66 0.51 -5.59
N SER A 198 -10.07 -0.06 -4.56
CA SER A 198 -8.64 0.17 -4.24
C SER A 198 -7.70 -0.20 -5.39
N ILE A 199 -8.02 -1.25 -6.14
CA ILE A 199 -7.26 -1.67 -7.32
C ILE A 199 -7.34 -0.64 -8.45
N ASP A 200 -8.51 -0.06 -8.72
CA ASP A 200 -8.68 0.93 -9.80
C ASP A 200 -7.83 2.18 -9.54
N VAL A 201 -7.78 2.63 -8.30
CA VAL A 201 -6.95 3.77 -7.89
C VAL A 201 -5.46 3.45 -7.96
N GLN A 202 -5.04 2.28 -7.48
CA GLN A 202 -3.65 1.84 -7.57
C GLN A 202 -3.20 1.70 -9.03
N VAL A 203 -4.04 1.13 -9.91
CA VAL A 203 -3.77 1.07 -11.36
C VAL A 203 -3.63 2.47 -11.95
N SER A 204 -4.51 3.40 -11.60
CA SER A 204 -4.44 4.79 -12.11
C SER A 204 -3.11 5.46 -11.74
N ARG A 205 -2.67 5.30 -10.48
CA ARG A 205 -1.37 5.83 -10.02
C ARG A 205 -0.20 5.17 -10.68
N LEU A 206 -0.23 3.84 -10.76
CA LEU A 206 0.84 3.07 -11.39
C LEU A 206 0.98 3.45 -12.86
N ARG A 207 -0.12 3.58 -13.60
CA ARG A 207 -0.10 4.10 -14.98
C ARG A 207 0.57 5.45 -15.09
N ARG A 208 0.27 6.38 -14.17
CA ARG A 208 0.88 7.72 -14.16
C ARG A 208 2.39 7.66 -13.95
N LYS A 209 2.87 6.77 -13.08
CA LYS A 209 4.29 6.58 -12.79
C LYS A 209 5.05 5.85 -13.91
N LEU A 210 4.38 4.95 -14.61
CA LEU A 210 4.93 4.19 -15.74
C LEU A 210 4.84 4.96 -17.07
N ARG A 211 4.09 6.06 -17.13
CA ARG A 211 3.91 6.85 -18.36
C ARG A 211 5.02 7.90 -18.49
N ARG A 212 5.85 7.79 -19.53
CA ARG A 212 6.92 8.76 -19.81
C ARG A 212 6.58 9.75 -20.92
N ALA A 213 5.77 9.34 -21.89
CA ALA A 213 5.31 10.20 -22.99
C ALA A 213 3.85 9.89 -23.34
N PRO A 214 3.10 10.87 -23.85
CA PRO A 214 1.71 10.67 -24.25
C PRO A 214 1.52 9.58 -25.31
N GLU A 215 2.52 9.37 -26.16
CA GLU A 215 2.49 8.47 -27.30
C GLU A 215 2.89 7.02 -26.95
N MET A 216 3.39 6.77 -25.72
CA MET A 216 3.76 5.41 -25.32
C MET A 216 2.51 4.54 -25.11
N PRO A 217 2.56 3.27 -25.59
CA PRO A 217 1.47 2.34 -25.37
C PRO A 217 1.27 2.09 -23.87
N GLU A 218 0.03 2.00 -23.44
CA GLU A 218 -0.29 1.67 -22.05
C GLU A 218 0.25 0.30 -21.66
N ILE A 219 1.13 0.28 -20.67
CA ILE A 219 1.71 -0.95 -20.10
C ILE A 219 0.63 -1.78 -19.38
N ILE A 220 -0.31 -1.11 -18.69
CA ILE A 220 -1.44 -1.75 -18.01
C ILE A 220 -2.72 -1.32 -18.73
N LYS A 221 -3.41 -2.24 -19.39
CA LYS A 221 -4.67 -1.97 -20.09
C LYS A 221 -5.88 -2.43 -19.30
N THR A 222 -6.99 -1.69 -19.44
CA THR A 222 -8.29 -2.10 -18.90
C THR A 222 -8.98 -3.00 -19.90
N VAL A 223 -9.45 -4.16 -19.43
CA VAL A 223 -10.33 -5.04 -20.20
C VAL A 223 -11.75 -4.86 -19.70
N ARG A 224 -12.65 -4.41 -20.58
CA ARG A 224 -14.05 -4.11 -20.23
C ARG A 224 -14.68 -5.34 -19.60
N PHE A 225 -15.29 -5.19 -18.42
CA PHE A 225 -15.89 -6.26 -17.61
C PHE A 225 -14.94 -7.39 -17.18
N GLY A 226 -13.65 -7.35 -17.55
CA GLY A 226 -12.65 -8.39 -17.24
C GLY A 226 -11.63 -8.02 -16.18
N GLY A 227 -11.33 -6.72 -16.01
CA GLY A 227 -10.28 -6.26 -15.09
C GLY A 227 -9.10 -5.61 -15.80
N TYR A 228 -7.88 -6.05 -15.50
CA TYR A 228 -6.65 -5.44 -16.00
C TYR A 228 -5.71 -6.49 -16.59
N VAL A 229 -4.90 -6.06 -17.55
CA VAL A 229 -3.88 -6.89 -18.19
C VAL A 229 -2.57 -6.10 -18.32
N PHE A 230 -1.46 -6.75 -18.03
CA PHE A 230 -0.11 -6.23 -18.32
C PHE A 230 0.19 -6.48 -19.78
N ALA A 231 0.18 -5.42 -20.58
CA ALA A 231 0.25 -5.51 -22.03
C ALA A 231 1.70 -5.50 -22.58
N ALA A 232 2.67 -5.07 -21.76
CA ALA A 232 4.07 -5.09 -22.15
C ALA A 232 4.62 -6.53 -22.11
N GLU A 233 5.61 -6.77 -22.96
CA GLU A 233 6.43 -7.98 -22.88
C GLU A 233 7.35 -7.89 -21.67
N VAL A 234 7.50 -8.99 -20.93
CA VAL A 234 8.35 -9.07 -19.74
C VAL A 234 9.43 -10.09 -20.02
N LEU A 235 10.67 -9.68 -19.87
CA LEU A 235 11.86 -10.51 -20.08
C LEU A 235 12.65 -10.59 -18.76
N PRO A 236 13.18 -11.76 -18.40
CA PRO A 236 14.20 -11.86 -17.35
C PRO A 236 15.49 -11.20 -17.84
N CYS A 237 16.20 -10.48 -16.97
CA CYS A 237 17.45 -9.81 -17.30
C CYS A 237 18.49 -9.85 -16.15
#